data_f072c1b6d069ec1c327772abc4f620f7
#
_entry.id   f072c1b6d069ec1c327772abc4f620f7
#
_cell.length_a   1.000
_cell.length_b   1.000
_cell.length_c   1.000
_cell.angle_alpha   90.00
_cell.angle_beta   90.00
_cell.angle_gamma   90.00
#
_symmetry.space_group_name_H-M   'P 1'
#
loop_
_entity.id
_entity.type
_entity.pdbx_description
1 polymer ?
#
loop_
_entity_poly.entity_id
_entity_poly.type
_entity_poly.pdbx_seq_one_letter_code
_entity_poly.pdbx_strand_id
1 'polypeptide(L)'
;AASGFQSVIMAPTELLARQHFDTFVKDLSDHEISPVILISSMKASDKRMAMESISSGKAKVIIATHAVLEENIVFKNLGLVITDEQHRFGVNQRRKLSGKGEGVNILVMTATPIPRTIAAILYGDLDISQIRTMPKGRKGIHTYKCSQGERNRVLNFVEKEMKAGRQAYVVAPLIEDSESIDAKSANAIFDELQDRFNDFNIKLVHGAMKSADKDKIMQDFASGKVNLLVSTTVIEVGINVPNASVMVIENAERFGLAQLHQLRGRVGRGSDDAYCFLMCYTDSEPVSYTHLRAHET
;
A
#
# COMPACT_ATOMS: atom_id res chain seq x y z
N ALA A 1 1.26 18.63 -17.94
CA ALA A 1 -0.02 19.32 -18.03
C ALA A 1 0.14 20.71 -18.68
N ALA A 2 0.98 21.59 -18.16
CA ALA A 2 1.18 22.95 -18.70
C ALA A 2 1.60 22.97 -20.18
N SER A 3 2.38 22.01 -20.64
CA SER A 3 2.83 21.85 -22.02
C SER A 3 1.79 21.22 -22.96
N GLY A 4 0.55 21.04 -22.53
CA GLY A 4 -0.53 20.45 -23.33
C GLY A 4 -0.59 18.92 -23.32
N PHE A 5 0.39 18.22 -22.73
CA PHE A 5 0.40 16.78 -22.60
C PHE A 5 -0.51 16.29 -21.48
N GLN A 6 -0.97 15.04 -21.63
CA GLN A 6 -1.71 14.32 -20.61
C GLN A 6 -0.76 13.44 -19.77
N SER A 7 -1.05 13.31 -18.49
CA SER A 7 -0.29 12.46 -17.57
C SER A 7 -1.22 11.47 -16.89
N VAL A 8 -0.81 10.20 -16.81
CA VAL A 8 -1.55 9.14 -16.12
C VAL A 8 -0.77 8.68 -14.90
N ILE A 9 -1.46 8.56 -13.77
CA ILE A 9 -0.94 7.96 -12.55
C ILE A 9 -1.74 6.67 -12.33
N MET A 10 -1.04 5.56 -12.39
CA MET A 10 -1.63 4.23 -12.18
C MET A 10 -1.40 3.76 -10.75
N ALA A 11 -2.48 3.46 -10.07
CA ALA A 11 -2.48 2.85 -8.75
C ALA A 11 -2.91 1.37 -8.83
N PRO A 12 -2.35 0.49 -7.98
CA PRO A 12 -2.67 -0.94 -7.99
C PRO A 12 -4.10 -1.25 -7.51
N THR A 13 -4.72 -0.35 -6.76
CA THR A 13 -6.07 -0.52 -6.22
C THR A 13 -6.91 0.74 -6.35
N GLU A 14 -8.23 0.58 -6.31
CA GLU A 14 -9.16 1.70 -6.38
C GLU A 14 -9.02 2.65 -5.20
N LEU A 15 -8.77 2.10 -4.02
CA LEU A 15 -8.60 2.90 -2.81
C LEU A 15 -7.38 3.81 -2.89
N LEU A 16 -6.25 3.28 -3.38
CA LEU A 16 -5.05 4.09 -3.61
C LEU A 16 -5.26 5.11 -4.73
N ALA A 17 -5.98 4.73 -5.80
CA ALA A 17 -6.36 5.66 -6.85
C ALA A 17 -7.19 6.84 -6.30
N ARG A 18 -8.14 6.58 -5.41
CA ARG A 18 -8.93 7.63 -4.74
C ARG A 18 -8.07 8.52 -3.85
N GLN A 19 -7.15 7.95 -3.07
CA GLN A 19 -6.21 8.74 -2.24
C GLN A 19 -5.32 9.67 -3.10
N HIS A 20 -4.77 9.15 -4.20
CA HIS A 20 -4.03 9.98 -5.14
C HIS A 20 -4.93 11.07 -5.74
N PHE A 21 -6.15 10.72 -6.13
CA PHE A 21 -7.10 11.69 -6.68
C PHE A 21 -7.37 12.83 -5.69
N ASP A 22 -7.69 12.52 -4.43
CA ASP A 22 -7.96 13.52 -3.40
C ASP A 22 -6.73 14.41 -3.13
N THR A 23 -5.53 13.83 -3.17
CA THR A 23 -4.27 14.57 -3.04
C THR A 23 -4.08 15.52 -4.21
N PHE A 24 -4.21 15.03 -5.45
CA PHE A 24 -4.04 15.86 -6.64
C PHE A 24 -5.14 16.93 -6.79
N VAL A 25 -6.35 16.67 -6.32
CA VAL A 25 -7.41 17.72 -6.26
C VAL A 25 -6.98 18.85 -5.35
N LYS A 26 -6.38 18.56 -4.20
CA LYS A 26 -5.87 19.58 -3.27
C LYS A 26 -4.65 20.32 -3.82
N ASP A 27 -3.67 19.56 -4.32
CA ASP A 27 -2.39 20.12 -4.78
C ASP A 27 -2.54 20.96 -6.06
N LEU A 28 -3.56 20.67 -6.87
CA LEU A 28 -3.84 21.37 -8.11
C LEU A 28 -4.97 22.40 -7.99
N SER A 29 -5.49 22.63 -6.78
CA SER A 29 -6.60 23.57 -6.53
C SER A 29 -6.30 25.00 -7.02
N ASP A 30 -5.05 25.44 -6.90
CA ASP A 30 -4.58 26.77 -7.29
C ASP A 30 -4.20 26.84 -8.79
N HIS A 31 -4.34 25.73 -9.50
CA HIS A 31 -4.08 25.63 -10.94
C HIS A 31 -5.38 25.31 -11.67
N GLU A 32 -5.54 25.80 -12.89
CA GLU A 32 -6.69 25.49 -13.74
C GLU A 32 -6.67 24.04 -14.30
N ILE A 33 -6.26 23.08 -13.46
CA ILE A 33 -6.11 21.67 -13.81
C ILE A 33 -6.97 20.85 -12.87
N SER A 34 -8.04 20.27 -13.41
CA SER A 34 -8.90 19.34 -12.69
C SER A 34 -8.48 17.91 -13.02
N PRO A 35 -8.01 17.13 -12.03
CA PRO A 35 -7.71 15.71 -12.24
C PRO A 35 -8.99 14.92 -12.52
N VAL A 36 -8.86 13.81 -13.24
CA VAL A 36 -9.96 12.88 -13.54
C VAL A 36 -9.59 11.51 -13.00
N ILE A 37 -10.52 10.83 -12.34
CA ILE A 37 -10.35 9.46 -11.88
C ILE A 37 -11.01 8.48 -12.85
N LEU A 38 -10.37 7.32 -13.08
CA LEU A 38 -10.89 6.24 -13.91
C LEU A 38 -10.65 4.89 -13.23
N ILE A 39 -11.69 4.33 -12.60
CA ILE A 39 -11.65 3.07 -11.86
C ILE A 39 -12.84 2.19 -12.23
N SER A 40 -12.73 0.88 -11.96
CA SER A 40 -13.72 -0.11 -12.42
C SER A 40 -15.08 0.02 -11.74
N SER A 41 -15.13 0.47 -10.47
CA SER A 41 -16.38 0.60 -9.69
C SER A 41 -17.21 1.85 -10.02
N MET A 42 -16.78 2.69 -10.98
CA MET A 42 -17.53 3.88 -11.38
C MET A 42 -18.84 3.49 -12.08
N LYS A 43 -19.86 4.35 -11.90
CA LYS A 43 -21.09 4.25 -12.69
C LYS A 43 -20.79 4.43 -14.18
N ALA A 44 -21.54 3.75 -15.03
CA ALA A 44 -21.31 3.79 -16.49
C ALA A 44 -21.36 5.22 -17.07
N SER A 45 -22.23 6.10 -16.53
CA SER A 45 -22.31 7.52 -16.90
C SER A 45 -21.00 8.25 -16.62
N ASP A 46 -20.45 8.06 -15.42
CA ASP A 46 -19.26 8.78 -14.95
C ASP A 46 -18.02 8.28 -15.68
N LYS A 47 -17.96 6.93 -15.91
CA LYS A 47 -16.89 6.32 -16.70
C LYS A 47 -16.88 6.89 -18.12
N ARG A 48 -18.07 7.05 -18.75
CA ARG A 48 -18.18 7.64 -20.09
C ARG A 48 -17.71 9.09 -20.11
N MET A 49 -18.15 9.92 -19.17
CA MET A 49 -17.70 11.33 -19.08
C MET A 49 -16.18 11.43 -18.88
N ALA A 50 -15.61 10.56 -18.05
CA ALA A 50 -14.15 10.49 -17.85
C ALA A 50 -13.44 10.16 -19.16
N MET A 51 -13.92 9.14 -19.90
CA MET A 51 -13.36 8.73 -21.20
C MET A 51 -13.46 9.84 -22.25
N GLU A 52 -14.57 10.55 -22.33
CA GLU A 52 -14.74 11.70 -23.23
C GLU A 52 -13.77 12.83 -22.87
N SER A 53 -13.57 13.10 -21.58
CA SER A 53 -12.62 14.11 -21.11
C SER A 53 -11.18 13.74 -21.42
N ILE A 54 -10.85 12.43 -21.36
CA ILE A 54 -9.53 11.90 -21.72
C ILE A 54 -9.30 12.01 -23.23
N SER A 55 -10.23 11.52 -24.04
CA SER A 55 -10.09 11.49 -25.51
C SER A 55 -10.11 12.89 -26.14
N SER A 56 -10.85 13.82 -25.58
CA SER A 56 -10.84 15.24 -26.01
C SER A 56 -9.56 15.99 -25.59
N GLY A 57 -8.77 15.44 -24.64
CA GLY A 57 -7.60 16.08 -24.07
C GLY A 57 -7.91 17.18 -23.05
N LYS A 58 -9.17 17.28 -22.59
CA LYS A 58 -9.57 18.18 -21.51
C LYS A 58 -8.98 17.74 -20.17
N ALA A 59 -9.01 16.43 -19.88
CA ALA A 59 -8.32 15.87 -18.73
C ALA A 59 -6.82 15.88 -18.97
N LYS A 60 -6.07 16.63 -18.14
CA LYS A 60 -4.60 16.72 -18.21
C LYS A 60 -3.91 15.79 -17.23
N VAL A 61 -4.53 15.52 -16.07
CA VAL A 61 -4.04 14.60 -15.06
C VAL A 61 -5.12 13.53 -14.85
N ILE A 62 -4.75 12.28 -15.07
CA ILE A 62 -5.65 11.13 -14.98
C ILE A 62 -5.11 10.20 -13.89
N ILE A 63 -5.92 9.88 -12.91
CA ILE A 63 -5.62 8.89 -11.89
C ILE A 63 -6.45 7.65 -12.18
N ALA A 64 -5.82 6.49 -12.31
CA ALA A 64 -6.52 5.29 -12.71
C ALA A 64 -5.96 4.02 -12.07
N THR A 65 -6.76 2.96 -12.09
CA THR A 65 -6.30 1.58 -11.92
C THR A 65 -5.95 0.98 -13.29
N HIS A 66 -5.79 -0.34 -13.34
CA HIS A 66 -5.59 -1.07 -14.60
C HIS A 66 -6.71 -0.82 -15.65
N ALA A 67 -7.84 -0.24 -15.26
CA ALA A 67 -8.92 0.13 -16.18
C ALA A 67 -8.43 1.03 -17.33
N VAL A 68 -7.39 1.83 -17.12
CA VAL A 68 -6.80 2.69 -18.18
C VAL A 68 -6.12 1.92 -19.31
N LEU A 69 -5.83 0.64 -19.10
CA LEU A 69 -5.22 -0.27 -20.09
C LEU A 69 -6.24 -0.83 -21.10
N GLU A 70 -7.53 -0.65 -20.86
CA GLU A 70 -8.57 -1.08 -21.77
C GLU A 70 -8.36 -0.44 -23.16
N GLU A 71 -8.60 -1.19 -24.23
CA GLU A 71 -8.31 -0.76 -25.62
C GLU A 71 -9.15 0.46 -26.04
N ASN A 72 -10.37 0.58 -25.51
CA ASN A 72 -11.29 1.67 -25.75
C ASN A 72 -10.90 3.01 -25.11
N ILE A 73 -9.84 3.03 -24.27
CA ILE A 73 -9.31 4.27 -23.70
C ILE A 73 -8.27 4.85 -24.67
N VAL A 74 -8.63 5.94 -25.32
CA VAL A 74 -7.77 6.67 -26.26
C VAL A 74 -7.39 8.02 -25.64
N PHE A 75 -6.09 8.33 -25.67
CA PHE A 75 -5.56 9.62 -25.25
C PHE A 75 -5.35 10.53 -26.45
N LYS A 76 -5.58 11.82 -26.27
CA LYS A 76 -5.29 12.80 -27.31
C LYS A 76 -3.80 13.07 -27.44
N ASN A 77 -3.11 13.19 -26.31
CA ASN A 77 -1.68 13.52 -26.27
C ASN A 77 -1.04 13.03 -24.96
N LEU A 78 -0.88 11.71 -24.81
CA LEU A 78 -0.24 11.11 -23.63
C LEU A 78 1.26 11.34 -23.66
N GLY A 79 1.82 12.01 -22.64
CA GLY A 79 3.25 12.28 -22.55
C GLY A 79 3.96 11.64 -21.35
N LEU A 80 3.21 11.32 -20.28
CA LEU A 80 3.79 10.75 -19.07
C LEU A 80 2.86 9.69 -18.46
N VAL A 81 3.44 8.55 -18.09
CA VAL A 81 2.80 7.52 -17.30
C VAL A 81 3.61 7.29 -16.03
N ILE A 82 2.96 7.38 -14.88
CA ILE A 82 3.53 7.09 -13.57
C ILE A 82 2.87 5.83 -13.05
N THR A 83 3.65 4.81 -12.69
CA THR A 83 3.15 3.58 -12.07
C THR A 83 3.66 3.50 -10.64
N ASP A 84 2.73 3.42 -9.70
CA ASP A 84 3.05 3.23 -8.28
C ASP A 84 3.04 1.73 -7.93
N GLU A 85 3.94 1.31 -7.02
CA GLU A 85 4.09 -0.09 -6.57
C GLU A 85 4.23 -1.09 -7.74
N GLN A 86 5.25 -0.90 -8.54
CA GLN A 86 5.52 -1.61 -9.81
C GLN A 86 5.43 -3.14 -9.75
N HIS A 87 5.76 -3.77 -8.62
CA HIS A 87 5.77 -5.24 -8.52
C HIS A 87 4.41 -5.89 -8.85
N ARG A 88 3.34 -5.08 -8.88
CA ARG A 88 1.98 -5.50 -9.27
C ARG A 88 1.66 -5.29 -10.75
N PHE A 89 2.57 -4.65 -11.52
CA PHE A 89 2.39 -4.40 -12.95
C PHE A 89 3.35 -5.24 -13.80
N GLY A 90 2.80 -6.15 -14.59
CA GLY A 90 3.57 -6.99 -15.50
C GLY A 90 4.20 -6.22 -16.68
N VAL A 91 5.23 -6.81 -17.31
CA VAL A 91 5.90 -6.26 -18.52
C VAL A 91 4.91 -5.95 -19.64
N ASN A 92 3.90 -6.79 -19.83
CA ASN A 92 2.87 -6.63 -20.87
C ASN A 92 1.99 -5.38 -20.64
N GLN A 93 1.74 -5.01 -19.40
CA GLN A 93 0.95 -3.82 -19.08
C GLN A 93 1.71 -2.52 -19.41
N ARG A 94 3.03 -2.52 -19.20
CA ARG A 94 3.90 -1.40 -19.60
C ARG A 94 3.93 -1.23 -21.13
N ARG A 95 4.06 -2.33 -21.89
CA ARG A 95 3.99 -2.29 -23.36
C ARG A 95 2.67 -1.72 -23.86
N LYS A 96 1.54 -2.10 -23.24
CA LYS A 96 0.23 -1.52 -23.59
C LYS A 96 0.15 -0.03 -23.36
N LEU A 97 0.77 0.48 -22.29
CA LEU A 97 0.80 1.92 -22.00
C LEU A 97 1.72 2.69 -22.96
N SER A 98 2.91 2.15 -23.25
CA SER A 98 3.81 2.76 -24.24
C SER A 98 3.16 2.84 -25.63
N GLY A 99 2.31 1.87 -25.96
CA GLY A 99 1.60 1.85 -27.25
C GLY A 99 0.40 2.82 -27.33
N LYS A 100 0.02 3.49 -26.23
CA LYS A 100 -1.10 4.47 -26.21
C LYS A 100 -0.70 5.89 -26.62
N GLY A 101 0.58 6.13 -26.95
CA GLY A 101 1.08 7.43 -27.44
C GLY A 101 2.50 7.30 -27.96
N GLU A 102 2.91 8.20 -28.85
CA GLU A 102 4.30 8.27 -29.35
C GLU A 102 5.19 9.02 -28.34
N GLY A 103 6.37 8.46 -28.02
CA GLY A 103 7.35 9.09 -27.14
C GLY A 103 6.91 9.25 -25.68
N VAL A 104 6.05 8.36 -25.17
CA VAL A 104 5.54 8.40 -23.81
C VAL A 104 6.67 8.12 -22.81
N ASN A 105 6.90 9.04 -21.88
CA ASN A 105 7.81 8.84 -20.78
C ASN A 105 7.14 7.98 -19.70
N ILE A 106 7.89 7.02 -19.14
CA ILE A 106 7.39 6.13 -18.09
C ILE A 106 8.22 6.32 -16.83
N LEU A 107 7.57 6.72 -15.75
CA LEU A 107 8.14 6.77 -14.40
C LEU A 107 7.58 5.60 -13.58
N VAL A 108 8.47 4.79 -13.08
CA VAL A 108 8.14 3.65 -12.24
C VAL A 108 8.58 3.94 -10.82
N MET A 109 7.68 3.82 -9.86
CA MET A 109 7.95 3.99 -8.44
C MET A 109 7.83 2.67 -7.69
N THR A 110 8.71 2.44 -6.74
CA THR A 110 8.63 1.30 -5.81
C THR A 110 9.18 1.69 -4.45
N ALA A 111 8.52 1.21 -3.40
CA ALA A 111 9.00 1.36 -2.03
C ALA A 111 10.05 0.29 -1.65
N THR A 112 10.15 -0.80 -2.42
CA THR A 112 11.16 -1.83 -2.16
C THR A 112 12.49 -1.45 -2.80
N PRO A 113 13.61 -1.46 -2.03
CA PRO A 113 14.91 -1.23 -2.60
C PRO A 113 15.26 -2.38 -3.57
N ILE A 114 15.37 -2.05 -4.84
CA ILE A 114 15.86 -2.99 -5.86
C ILE A 114 17.37 -2.76 -6.00
N PRO A 115 18.22 -3.77 -5.73
CA PRO A 115 19.65 -3.65 -5.95
C PRO A 115 19.94 -3.20 -7.40
N ARG A 116 20.89 -2.29 -7.58
CA ARG A 116 21.21 -1.72 -8.91
C ARG A 116 21.47 -2.79 -9.96
N THR A 117 22.16 -3.87 -9.58
CA THR A 117 22.44 -5.01 -10.47
C THR A 117 21.16 -5.71 -10.95
N ILE A 118 20.21 -5.93 -10.06
CA ILE A 118 18.93 -6.55 -10.41
C ILE A 118 18.09 -5.57 -11.24
N ALA A 119 18.09 -4.30 -10.92
CA ALA A 119 17.42 -3.27 -11.70
C ALA A 119 17.97 -3.17 -13.13
N ALA A 120 19.29 -3.22 -13.31
CA ALA A 120 19.94 -3.23 -14.61
C ALA A 120 19.59 -4.49 -15.43
N ILE A 121 19.51 -5.66 -14.78
CA ILE A 121 19.14 -6.93 -15.44
C ILE A 121 17.65 -6.95 -15.84
N LEU A 122 16.78 -6.47 -14.97
CA LEU A 122 15.32 -6.51 -15.19
C LEU A 122 14.81 -5.38 -16.08
N TYR A 123 15.50 -4.24 -16.10
CA TYR A 123 15.00 -3.01 -16.68
C TYR A 123 15.95 -2.36 -17.70
N GLY A 124 17.14 -2.94 -17.91
CA GLY A 124 18.15 -2.59 -18.96
C GLY A 124 18.42 -1.10 -19.14
N ASP A 125 17.48 -0.39 -19.73
CA ASP A 125 17.61 0.99 -20.19
C ASP A 125 16.94 2.03 -19.29
N LEU A 126 16.68 1.73 -17.99
CA LEU A 126 16.06 2.70 -17.09
C LEU A 126 17.08 3.50 -16.28
N ASP A 127 16.94 4.80 -16.28
CA ASP A 127 17.59 5.68 -15.32
C ASP A 127 17.00 5.49 -13.92
N ILE A 128 17.88 5.32 -12.91
CA ILE A 128 17.47 5.06 -11.53
C ILE A 128 17.75 6.27 -10.66
N SER A 129 16.68 6.81 -10.07
CA SER A 129 16.74 7.83 -9.04
C SER A 129 16.37 7.25 -7.68
N GLN A 130 17.13 7.57 -6.63
CA GLN A 130 16.90 7.10 -5.28
C GLN A 130 16.66 8.26 -4.32
N ILE A 131 15.56 8.21 -3.58
CA ILE A 131 15.27 9.13 -2.46
C ILE A 131 15.75 8.42 -1.18
N ARG A 132 16.85 8.90 -0.60
CA ARG A 132 17.48 8.28 0.58
C ARG A 132 17.14 8.99 1.90
N THR A 133 16.60 10.19 1.81
CA THR A 133 16.29 11.00 3.00
C THR A 133 14.82 10.83 3.39
N MET A 134 14.59 10.72 4.70
CA MET A 134 13.23 10.73 5.24
C MET A 134 12.64 12.14 5.19
N PRO A 135 11.32 12.29 5.01
CA PRO A 135 10.64 13.57 5.16
C PRO A 135 10.90 14.17 6.54
N LYS A 136 11.02 15.50 6.59
CA LYS A 136 11.20 16.23 7.88
C LYS A 136 10.02 15.93 8.82
N GLY A 137 10.34 15.66 10.10
CA GLY A 137 9.35 15.36 11.13
C GLY A 137 8.89 13.91 11.23
N ARG A 138 9.32 13.05 10.31
CA ARG A 138 9.05 11.62 10.43
C ARG A 138 10.03 10.98 11.41
N LYS A 139 9.50 10.31 12.44
CA LYS A 139 10.30 9.54 13.40
C LYS A 139 10.63 8.16 12.86
N GLY A 140 11.71 7.55 13.38
CA GLY A 140 12.07 6.17 13.10
C GLY A 140 11.02 5.19 13.65
N ILE A 141 11.03 3.96 13.14
CA ILE A 141 10.15 2.90 13.62
C ILE A 141 10.98 1.96 14.52
N HIS A 142 10.65 1.91 15.80
CA HIS A 142 11.30 1.00 16.75
C HIS A 142 10.91 -0.44 16.44
N THR A 143 11.89 -1.26 16.03
CA THR A 143 11.64 -2.64 15.60
C THR A 143 12.20 -3.62 16.64
N TYR A 144 11.35 -4.54 17.09
CA TYR A 144 11.69 -5.53 18.11
C TYR A 144 11.42 -6.94 17.61
N LYS A 145 12.40 -7.85 17.78
CA LYS A 145 12.17 -9.28 17.64
C LYS A 145 11.69 -9.80 19.00
N CYS A 146 10.57 -10.49 19.02
CA CYS A 146 9.92 -11.00 20.22
C CYS A 146 9.67 -12.49 20.10
N SER A 147 9.86 -13.21 21.18
CA SER A 147 9.55 -14.64 21.32
C SER A 147 8.08 -14.86 21.70
N GLN A 148 7.63 -16.11 21.60
CA GLN A 148 6.28 -16.51 22.04
C GLN A 148 5.98 -16.09 23.49
N GLY A 149 6.95 -16.23 24.41
CA GLY A 149 6.79 -15.85 25.82
C GLY A 149 6.55 -14.37 26.05
N GLU A 150 6.95 -13.51 25.10
CA GLU A 150 6.77 -12.05 25.19
C GLU A 150 5.46 -11.57 24.58
N ARG A 151 4.69 -12.44 23.92
CA ARG A 151 3.47 -12.09 23.19
C ARG A 151 2.47 -11.33 24.06
N ASN A 152 2.26 -11.76 25.30
CA ASN A 152 1.35 -11.06 26.22
C ASN A 152 1.81 -9.63 26.54
N ARG A 153 3.13 -9.41 26.66
CA ARG A 153 3.71 -8.08 26.86
C ARG A 153 3.48 -7.18 25.64
N VAL A 154 3.64 -7.73 24.45
CA VAL A 154 3.36 -7.01 23.18
C VAL A 154 1.88 -6.64 23.09
N LEU A 155 0.96 -7.57 23.38
CA LEU A 155 -0.47 -7.30 23.34
C LEU A 155 -0.90 -6.25 24.41
N ASN A 156 -0.30 -6.27 25.61
CA ASN A 156 -0.53 -5.22 26.60
C ASN A 156 -0.06 -3.85 26.11
N PHE A 157 1.03 -3.82 25.35
CA PHE A 157 1.51 -2.56 24.71
C PHE A 157 0.54 -2.08 23.64
N VAL A 158 0.04 -2.99 22.78
CA VAL A 158 -1.00 -2.67 21.79
C VAL A 158 -2.24 -2.06 22.45
N GLU A 159 -2.71 -2.67 23.56
CA GLU A 159 -3.84 -2.17 24.33
C GLU A 159 -3.60 -0.74 24.86
N LYS A 160 -2.41 -0.51 25.42
CA LYS A 160 -2.01 0.82 25.89
C LYS A 160 -2.07 1.88 24.79
N GLU A 161 -1.57 1.54 23.60
CA GLU A 161 -1.57 2.44 22.45
C GLU A 161 -3.00 2.69 21.95
N MET A 162 -3.86 1.68 21.92
CA MET A 162 -5.28 1.83 21.56
C MET A 162 -6.04 2.69 22.59
N LYS A 163 -5.76 2.52 23.89
CA LYS A 163 -6.32 3.38 24.96
C LYS A 163 -5.87 4.84 24.82
N ALA A 164 -4.71 5.07 24.26
CA ALA A 164 -4.21 6.41 23.92
C ALA A 164 -4.81 6.98 22.62
N GLY A 165 -5.79 6.29 22.02
CA GLY A 165 -6.47 6.71 20.79
C GLY A 165 -5.73 6.36 19.50
N ARG A 166 -4.65 5.58 19.56
CA ARG A 166 -3.89 5.14 18.38
C ARG A 166 -4.46 3.87 17.79
N GLN A 167 -4.00 3.54 16.60
CA GLN A 167 -4.44 2.36 15.87
C GLN A 167 -3.30 1.37 15.69
N ALA A 168 -3.64 0.08 15.57
CA ALA A 168 -2.66 -0.98 15.42
C ALA A 168 -3.02 -1.95 14.28
N TYR A 169 -1.98 -2.58 13.73
CA TYR A 169 -2.09 -3.71 12.81
C TYR A 169 -1.59 -4.99 13.48
N VAL A 170 -2.27 -6.09 13.22
CA VAL A 170 -1.76 -7.45 13.47
C VAL A 170 -1.81 -8.22 12.17
N VAL A 171 -0.64 -8.66 11.70
CA VAL A 171 -0.50 -9.38 10.44
C VAL A 171 -0.29 -10.85 10.72
N ALA A 172 -1.21 -11.69 10.22
CA ALA A 172 -1.10 -13.13 10.24
C ALA A 172 -0.28 -13.63 9.04
N PRO A 173 0.51 -14.70 9.17
CA PRO A 173 1.25 -15.28 8.05
C PRO A 173 0.30 -15.90 7.04
N LEU A 174 0.75 -15.94 5.78
CA LEU A 174 0.19 -16.85 4.78
C LEU A 174 0.68 -18.27 5.08
N ILE A 175 -0.22 -19.23 5.17
CA ILE A 175 0.10 -20.64 5.32
C ILE A 175 -0.15 -21.29 3.96
N GLU A 176 0.92 -21.49 3.20
CA GLU A 176 1.02 -22.15 1.89
C GLU A 176 -0.27 -22.54 1.13
N ASP A 177 -0.34 -22.12 -0.11
CA ASP A 177 -1.15 -22.64 -1.24
C ASP A 177 -2.68 -22.70 -1.15
N SER A 178 -3.34 -22.22 -0.10
CA SER A 178 -4.79 -22.04 -0.18
C SER A 178 -5.29 -20.82 0.61
N GLU A 179 -5.95 -19.91 -0.06
CA GLU A 179 -6.63 -18.75 0.54
C GLU A 179 -7.58 -19.15 1.72
N SER A 180 -8.05 -20.39 1.72
CA SER A 180 -8.94 -20.91 2.76
C SER A 180 -8.21 -21.23 4.08
N ILE A 181 -6.95 -21.66 4.02
CA ILE A 181 -6.13 -21.97 5.21
C ILE A 181 -5.63 -20.66 5.83
N ASP A 182 -5.24 -19.71 5.00
CA ASP A 182 -4.82 -18.37 5.42
C ASP A 182 -5.96 -17.64 6.16
N ALA A 183 -7.16 -17.74 5.62
CA ALA A 183 -8.34 -17.17 6.25
C ALA A 183 -8.61 -17.82 7.63
N LYS A 184 -8.42 -19.14 7.79
CA LYS A 184 -8.61 -19.82 9.09
C LYS A 184 -7.59 -19.37 10.13
N SER A 185 -6.31 -19.21 9.76
CA SER A 185 -5.27 -18.73 10.68
C SER A 185 -5.55 -17.29 11.11
N ALA A 186 -5.91 -16.42 10.19
CA ALA A 186 -6.24 -15.03 10.49
C ALA A 186 -7.53 -14.92 11.33
N ASN A 187 -8.54 -15.79 11.10
CA ASN A 187 -9.75 -15.84 11.92
C ASN A 187 -9.43 -16.25 13.37
N ALA A 188 -8.58 -17.27 13.59
CA ALA A 188 -8.21 -17.69 14.93
C ALA A 188 -7.52 -16.57 15.73
N ILE A 189 -6.62 -15.83 15.09
CA ILE A 189 -5.98 -14.66 15.70
C ILE A 189 -7.01 -13.56 15.96
N PHE A 190 -7.93 -13.32 15.01
CA PHE A 190 -8.98 -12.33 15.16
C PHE A 190 -9.90 -12.64 16.34
N ASP A 191 -10.38 -13.89 16.46
CA ASP A 191 -11.27 -14.32 17.54
C ASP A 191 -10.59 -14.16 18.92
N GLU A 192 -9.32 -14.58 19.03
CA GLU A 192 -8.52 -14.39 20.26
C GLU A 192 -8.40 -12.90 20.63
N LEU A 193 -8.09 -12.05 19.64
CA LEU A 193 -7.90 -10.63 19.90
C LEU A 193 -9.23 -9.92 20.18
N GLN A 194 -10.34 -10.37 19.59
CA GLN A 194 -11.68 -9.84 19.86
C GLN A 194 -12.11 -10.14 21.29
N ASP A 195 -11.85 -11.36 21.78
CA ASP A 195 -12.14 -11.73 23.17
C ASP A 195 -11.28 -10.94 24.16
N ARG A 196 -10.00 -10.69 23.81
CA ARG A 196 -9.07 -9.94 24.66
C ARG A 196 -9.37 -8.45 24.70
N PHE A 197 -9.75 -7.85 23.60
CA PHE A 197 -9.91 -6.41 23.40
C PHE A 197 -11.36 -6.04 23.12
N ASN A 198 -12.29 -6.56 23.94
CA ASN A 198 -13.74 -6.41 23.77
C ASN A 198 -14.26 -4.97 23.80
N ASP A 199 -13.49 -4.04 24.39
CA ASP A 199 -13.80 -2.60 24.43
C ASP A 199 -13.41 -1.86 23.14
N PHE A 200 -12.75 -2.53 22.18
CA PHE A 200 -12.23 -1.92 20.98
C PHE A 200 -12.89 -2.47 19.71
N ASN A 201 -13.02 -1.63 18.70
CA ASN A 201 -13.51 -2.06 17.41
C ASN A 201 -12.38 -2.73 16.60
N ILE A 202 -12.44 -4.05 16.48
CA ILE A 202 -11.50 -4.87 15.74
C ILE A 202 -12.13 -5.34 14.45
N LYS A 203 -11.38 -5.34 13.37
CA LYS A 203 -11.82 -5.87 12.07
C LYS A 203 -10.77 -6.79 11.48
N LEU A 204 -11.23 -7.73 10.67
CA LEU A 204 -10.42 -8.69 9.94
C LEU A 204 -10.51 -8.41 8.45
N VAL A 205 -9.35 -8.47 7.76
CA VAL A 205 -9.25 -8.40 6.29
C VAL A 205 -8.35 -9.51 5.78
N HIS A 206 -8.83 -10.32 4.84
CA HIS A 206 -8.05 -11.39 4.21
C HIS A 206 -8.34 -11.54 2.71
N GLY A 207 -7.52 -12.30 2.00
CA GLY A 207 -7.56 -12.49 0.54
C GLY A 207 -8.93 -12.87 0.00
N ALA A 208 -9.60 -13.84 0.63
CA ALA A 208 -10.88 -14.41 0.18
C ALA A 208 -12.09 -13.45 0.30
N MET A 209 -11.96 -12.28 0.96
CA MET A 209 -13.07 -11.32 1.06
C MET A 209 -13.31 -10.60 -0.27
N LYS A 210 -14.58 -10.19 -0.51
CA LYS A 210 -14.93 -9.36 -1.67
C LYS A 210 -14.24 -8.00 -1.58
N SER A 211 -13.82 -7.46 -2.72
CA SER A 211 -13.09 -6.17 -2.78
C SER A 211 -13.87 -5.03 -2.09
N ALA A 212 -15.17 -4.94 -2.31
CA ALA A 212 -16.01 -3.91 -1.71
C ALA A 212 -16.02 -3.94 -0.18
N ASP A 213 -16.02 -5.16 0.42
CA ASP A 213 -16.00 -5.33 1.87
C ASP A 213 -14.62 -4.95 2.43
N LYS A 214 -13.54 -5.35 1.75
CA LYS A 214 -12.17 -4.94 2.08
C LYS A 214 -12.04 -3.42 2.07
N ASP A 215 -12.48 -2.78 0.99
CA ASP A 215 -12.39 -1.33 0.81
C ASP A 215 -13.15 -0.58 1.91
N LYS A 216 -14.34 -1.08 2.29
CA LYS A 216 -15.13 -0.50 3.37
C LYS A 216 -14.41 -0.59 4.73
N ILE A 217 -13.89 -1.77 5.08
CA ILE A 217 -13.15 -1.96 6.34
C ILE A 217 -11.91 -1.06 6.37
N MET A 218 -11.20 -0.97 5.25
CA MET A 218 -10.01 -0.14 5.15
C MET A 218 -10.33 1.35 5.26
N GLN A 219 -11.45 1.82 4.71
CA GLN A 219 -11.94 3.19 4.88
C GLN A 219 -12.32 3.47 6.34
N ASP A 220 -13.01 2.53 7.00
CA ASP A 220 -13.36 2.66 8.42
C ASP A 220 -12.10 2.66 9.30
N PHE A 221 -11.06 1.90 8.96
CA PHE A 221 -9.79 1.93 9.63
C PHE A 221 -9.04 3.26 9.38
N ALA A 222 -8.98 3.74 8.14
CA ALA A 222 -8.36 5.02 7.80
C ALA A 222 -9.05 6.23 8.48
N SER A 223 -10.37 6.14 8.69
CA SER A 223 -11.15 7.18 9.39
C SER A 223 -11.10 7.07 10.94
N GLY A 224 -10.36 6.11 11.50
CA GLY A 224 -10.22 5.93 12.94
C GLY A 224 -11.39 5.21 13.63
N LYS A 225 -12.39 4.72 12.88
CA LYS A 225 -13.53 3.97 13.44
C LYS A 225 -13.15 2.55 13.91
N VAL A 226 -12.06 2.01 13.38
CA VAL A 226 -11.51 0.70 13.74
C VAL A 226 -10.20 0.94 14.46
N ASN A 227 -10.01 0.33 15.63
CA ASN A 227 -8.85 0.49 16.49
C ASN A 227 -7.73 -0.50 16.12
N LEU A 228 -8.11 -1.75 15.82
CA LEU A 228 -7.17 -2.80 15.47
C LEU A 228 -7.61 -3.48 14.17
N LEU A 229 -6.68 -3.59 13.24
CA LEU A 229 -6.89 -4.32 12.01
C LEU A 229 -6.06 -5.60 12.01
N VAL A 230 -6.74 -6.74 12.05
CA VAL A 230 -6.13 -8.05 11.80
C VAL A 230 -6.16 -8.33 10.31
N SER A 231 -5.06 -8.80 9.75
CA SER A 231 -5.00 -9.04 8.32
C SER A 231 -4.00 -10.13 7.96
N THR A 232 -4.21 -10.78 6.83
CA THR A 232 -3.16 -11.48 6.10
C THR A 232 -2.29 -10.46 5.34
N THR A 233 -1.30 -10.90 4.54
CA THR A 233 -0.40 -10.02 3.75
C THR A 233 -1.10 -9.03 2.81
N VAL A 234 -2.43 -9.09 2.68
CA VAL A 234 -3.25 -8.19 1.84
C VAL A 234 -3.12 -6.71 2.19
N ILE A 235 -2.59 -6.36 3.38
CA ILE A 235 -2.29 -4.95 3.77
C ILE A 235 -1.16 -4.31 2.91
N GLU A 236 -0.56 -5.02 1.99
CA GLU A 236 0.41 -4.44 1.04
C GLU A 236 -0.16 -3.27 0.23
N VAL A 237 -1.47 -3.02 0.31
CA VAL A 237 -2.15 -1.97 -0.42
C VAL A 237 -2.10 -0.65 0.33
N GLY A 238 -1.33 0.22 -0.17
CA GLY A 238 -0.98 1.61 0.02
C GLY A 238 -1.84 2.60 0.81
N ILE A 239 -2.71 2.16 1.75
CA ILE A 239 -3.52 3.09 2.54
C ILE A 239 -2.65 3.82 3.54
N ASN A 240 -2.73 5.14 3.49
CA ASN A 240 -2.09 5.98 4.48
C ASN A 240 -2.98 6.10 5.73
N VAL A 241 -2.52 5.53 6.85
CA VAL A 241 -3.17 5.65 8.15
C VAL A 241 -2.18 6.29 9.12
N PRO A 242 -2.13 7.63 9.20
CA PRO A 242 -1.15 8.33 10.03
C PRO A 242 -1.24 7.99 11.51
N ASN A 243 -2.44 7.64 11.99
CA ASN A 243 -2.69 7.30 13.40
C ASN A 243 -2.27 5.86 13.77
N ALA A 244 -1.87 5.02 12.81
CA ALA A 244 -1.38 3.68 13.11
C ALA A 244 0.07 3.74 13.61
N SER A 245 0.24 3.48 14.91
CA SER A 245 1.54 3.52 15.60
C SER A 245 2.15 2.15 15.85
N VAL A 246 1.36 1.06 15.82
CA VAL A 246 1.83 -0.28 16.15
C VAL A 246 1.58 -1.26 15.02
N MET A 247 2.60 -2.04 14.70
CA MET A 247 2.56 -3.19 13.80
C MET A 247 3.01 -4.43 14.57
N VAL A 248 2.20 -5.46 14.60
CA VAL A 248 2.58 -6.80 15.10
C VAL A 248 2.55 -7.76 13.93
N ILE A 249 3.65 -8.46 13.68
CA ILE A 249 3.76 -9.46 12.61
C ILE A 249 3.93 -10.82 13.27
N GLU A 250 2.89 -11.64 13.20
CA GLU A 250 2.90 -13.00 13.73
C GLU A 250 3.68 -13.94 12.82
N ASN A 251 4.44 -14.87 13.39
CA ASN A 251 5.32 -15.78 12.66
C ASN A 251 6.23 -15.04 11.65
N ALA A 252 6.91 -14.01 12.11
CA ALA A 252 7.71 -13.13 11.25
C ALA A 252 8.82 -13.89 10.48
N GLU A 253 9.23 -15.06 10.96
CA GLU A 253 10.17 -15.96 10.29
C GLU A 253 9.68 -16.52 8.94
N ARG A 254 8.37 -16.43 8.67
CA ARG A 254 7.76 -16.88 7.41
C ARG A 254 7.73 -15.80 6.34
N PHE A 255 8.07 -14.57 6.67
CA PHE A 255 8.04 -13.44 5.75
C PHE A 255 9.42 -13.17 5.14
N GLY A 256 9.44 -12.88 3.86
CA GLY A 256 10.64 -12.37 3.21
C GLY A 256 11.01 -10.97 3.71
N LEU A 257 12.31 -10.62 3.66
CA LEU A 257 12.80 -9.31 4.11
C LEU A 257 12.09 -8.13 3.46
N ALA A 258 11.84 -8.19 2.16
CA ALA A 258 11.12 -7.15 1.43
C ALA A 258 9.68 -6.97 1.95
N GLN A 259 8.99 -8.06 2.27
CA GLN A 259 7.65 -8.02 2.85
C GLN A 259 7.66 -7.40 4.25
N LEU A 260 8.62 -7.80 5.11
CA LEU A 260 8.78 -7.21 6.45
C LEU A 260 9.04 -5.70 6.36
N HIS A 261 9.87 -5.24 5.42
CA HIS A 261 10.10 -3.83 5.17
C HIS A 261 8.83 -3.09 4.73
N GLN A 262 8.05 -3.67 3.84
CA GLN A 262 6.78 -3.09 3.38
C GLN A 262 5.76 -2.99 4.51
N LEU A 263 5.58 -4.06 5.29
CA LEU A 263 4.68 -4.09 6.44
C LEU A 263 5.11 -3.08 7.51
N ARG A 264 6.39 -3.07 7.89
CA ARG A 264 6.94 -2.07 8.81
C ARG A 264 6.66 -0.64 8.35
N GLY A 265 6.81 -0.37 7.07
CA GLY A 265 6.55 0.95 6.47
C GLY A 265 5.09 1.40 6.48
N ARG A 266 4.15 0.55 6.94
CA ARG A 266 2.73 0.93 7.08
C ARG A 266 2.43 1.72 8.35
N VAL A 267 3.29 1.69 9.34
CA VAL A 267 3.22 2.50 10.57
C VAL A 267 4.24 3.63 10.54
N GLY A 268 4.14 4.57 11.48
CA GLY A 268 5.07 5.70 11.58
C GLY A 268 4.91 6.73 10.45
N ARG A 269 3.70 6.92 9.95
CA ARG A 269 3.38 7.94 8.94
C ARG A 269 2.85 9.24 9.56
N GLY A 270 2.61 9.22 10.86
CA GLY A 270 2.26 10.39 11.67
C GLY A 270 3.47 11.00 12.37
N SER A 271 3.20 11.88 13.35
CA SER A 271 4.20 12.54 14.20
C SER A 271 4.58 11.72 15.44
N ASP A 272 3.84 10.68 15.75
CA ASP A 272 4.04 9.83 16.93
C ASP A 272 5.13 8.80 16.72
N ASP A 273 5.68 8.27 17.84
CA ASP A 273 6.59 7.15 17.80
C ASP A 273 5.86 5.90 17.27
N ALA A 274 6.54 5.11 16.45
CA ALA A 274 5.97 3.91 15.88
C ALA A 274 6.78 2.67 16.25
N TYR A 275 6.07 1.55 16.36
CA TYR A 275 6.61 0.31 16.87
C TYR A 275 6.25 -0.86 15.95
N CYS A 276 7.23 -1.71 15.68
CA CYS A 276 7.04 -2.93 14.90
C CYS A 276 7.55 -4.13 15.70
N PHE A 277 6.66 -5.05 16.06
CA PHE A 277 6.98 -6.26 16.79
C PHE A 277 6.96 -7.46 15.83
N LEU A 278 8.10 -8.12 15.72
CA LEU A 278 8.28 -9.31 14.90
C LEU A 278 8.18 -10.52 15.82
N MET A 279 7.03 -11.16 15.87
CA MET A 279 6.80 -12.36 16.69
C MET A 279 7.39 -13.57 16.00
N CYS A 280 8.36 -14.24 16.67
CA CYS A 280 9.05 -15.42 16.16
C CYS A 280 8.75 -16.60 17.06
N TYR A 281 8.31 -17.70 16.47
CA TYR A 281 7.91 -18.91 17.18
C TYR A 281 8.90 -20.07 17.01
N THR A 282 9.90 -19.90 16.16
CA THR A 282 11.00 -20.85 15.95
C THR A 282 12.33 -20.18 16.27
N ASP A 283 13.28 -20.97 16.83
CA ASP A 283 14.66 -20.51 17.14
C ASP A 283 15.54 -20.39 15.88
N SER A 284 15.03 -20.72 14.69
CA SER A 284 15.78 -20.52 13.46
C SER A 284 16.03 -19.02 13.26
N GLU A 285 17.29 -18.60 13.31
CA GLU A 285 17.68 -17.24 12.93
C GLU A 285 17.46 -17.08 11.42
N PRO A 286 16.44 -16.34 10.98
CA PRO A 286 16.41 -15.92 9.60
C PRO A 286 17.50 -14.87 9.40
N VAL A 287 18.33 -15.06 8.41
CA VAL A 287 19.41 -14.15 7.94
C VAL A 287 18.97 -12.70 7.76
N SER A 288 17.67 -12.45 7.82
CA SER A 288 17.04 -11.17 7.47
C SER A 288 16.98 -10.11 8.58
N TYR A 289 17.12 -10.46 9.86
CA TYR A 289 16.93 -9.46 10.94
C TYR A 289 18.12 -8.52 11.13
N THR A 290 19.33 -8.94 10.80
CA THR A 290 20.53 -8.11 10.86
C THR A 290 20.45 -6.93 9.90
N HIS A 291 19.82 -7.10 8.75
CA HIS A 291 19.63 -6.05 7.76
C HIS A 291 18.56 -5.02 8.15
N LEU A 292 17.55 -5.42 8.94
CA LEU A 292 16.52 -4.48 9.43
C LEU A 292 17.11 -3.50 10.47
N ARG A 293 18.08 -3.95 11.28
CA ARG A 293 18.80 -3.09 12.24
C ARG A 293 19.81 -2.14 11.58
N ALA A 294 20.45 -2.55 10.49
CA ALA A 294 21.47 -1.75 9.82
C ALA A 294 20.96 -0.47 9.15
N HIS A 295 19.65 -0.27 9.04
CA HIS A 295 19.03 0.93 8.50
C HIS A 295 18.54 1.91 9.58
N GLU A 296 18.82 1.66 10.85
CA GLU A 296 18.49 2.53 11.99
C GLU A 296 19.67 3.41 12.44
N THR A 297 20.85 3.22 11.88
CA THR A 297 22.06 4.05 12.03
C THR A 297 22.33 4.78 10.72
#